data_ea06198565e15da93f9b57a9e0bc3a84
#
_entry.id   ea06198565e15da93f9b57a9e0bc3a84
#
_cell.length_a   1.000
_cell.length_b   1.000
_cell.length_c   1.000
_cell.angle_alpha   90.00
_cell.angle_beta   90.00
_cell.angle_gamma   90.00
#
_symmetry.space_group_name_H-M   'P 1'
#
loop_
_entity.id
_entity.type
_entity.pdbx_description
1 polymer ?
#
loop_
_entity_poly.entity_id
_entity_poly.type
_entity_poly.pdbx_seq_one_letter_code
_entity_poly.pdbx_strand_id
1 'polypeptide(L)'
;MDAFTRKPIQRILISNDDGISAIGLKILYDIAANLSNDVWVIAPSENRSGASRSITLRREVVIQQIEPKRYSCSGTPADCIIFGMSQILDKPPDLVLTGINHGMNVADDILYSGTVAGAMEAALLQVPAIAMSQRHGSDNITDYAPSKCFGVAVIRHLLKVGIPDRVVMNVNFPKSSVEEVKGIKPAFLDRNKLGDVIVTGERPHHYRLGPLHSDPKTSPGSDRAVLDDGWISLTPLLMDVTAQDVMASLKPTQLDVEPV
;
A
#
# COMPACT_ATOMS: atom_id res chain seq x y z
N MET A 1 -12.66 -11.30 22.78
CA MET A 1 -11.81 -11.37 21.57
C MET A 1 -12.41 -12.47 20.71
N ASP A 2 -13.32 -12.09 19.83
CA ASP A 2 -14.01 -13.04 18.98
C ASP A 2 -13.05 -13.59 17.94
N ALA A 3 -13.04 -14.93 17.86
CA ALA A 3 -12.21 -15.65 16.90
C ALA A 3 -12.61 -15.23 15.49
N PHE A 4 -11.70 -14.52 14.80
CA PHE A 4 -11.82 -14.22 13.37
C PHE A 4 -12.05 -15.53 12.62
N THR A 5 -13.25 -15.72 12.10
CA THR A 5 -13.63 -16.91 11.35
C THR A 5 -12.74 -17.06 10.14
N ARG A 6 -11.88 -18.05 10.18
CA ARG A 6 -10.91 -18.39 9.13
C ARG A 6 -11.64 -19.02 7.93
N LYS A 7 -12.30 -18.20 7.11
CA LYS A 7 -12.72 -18.68 5.79
C LYS A 7 -11.49 -18.93 4.92
N PRO A 8 -11.42 -20.03 4.20
CA PRO A 8 -10.37 -20.22 3.20
C PRO A 8 -10.46 -19.11 2.15
N ILE A 9 -9.32 -18.52 1.80
CA ILE A 9 -9.25 -17.51 0.74
C ILE A 9 -9.59 -18.19 -0.58
N GLN A 10 -10.69 -17.78 -1.19
CA GLN A 10 -11.13 -18.29 -2.48
C GLN A 10 -10.82 -17.29 -3.61
N ARG A 11 -11.07 -15.98 -3.37
CA ARG A 11 -10.88 -14.93 -4.37
C ARG A 11 -9.94 -13.86 -3.85
N ILE A 12 -8.96 -13.49 -4.68
CA ILE A 12 -8.01 -12.41 -4.42
C ILE A 12 -8.15 -11.37 -5.52
N LEU A 13 -8.25 -10.09 -5.13
CA LEU A 13 -8.08 -8.95 -6.03
C LEU A 13 -6.70 -8.36 -5.83
N ILE A 14 -5.96 -8.14 -6.92
CA ILE A 14 -4.67 -7.46 -6.87
C ILE A 14 -4.67 -6.16 -7.67
N SER A 15 -3.93 -5.16 -7.17
CA SER A 15 -3.70 -3.87 -7.81
C SER A 15 -2.30 -3.34 -7.49
N ASN A 16 -1.92 -2.19 -8.06
CA ASN A 16 -0.69 -1.46 -7.77
C ASN A 16 -0.84 0.02 -8.15
N ASP A 17 0.22 0.80 -8.05
CA ASP A 17 0.33 2.16 -8.60
C ASP A 17 1.40 2.30 -9.70
N ASP A 18 2.28 1.30 -9.87
CA ASP A 18 3.28 1.26 -10.94
C ASP A 18 2.70 0.98 -12.34
N GLY A 19 1.43 0.52 -12.39
CA GLY A 19 0.68 0.24 -13.62
C GLY A 19 0.57 -1.24 -13.98
N ILE A 20 -0.36 -1.53 -14.91
CA ILE A 20 -0.78 -2.90 -15.30
C ILE A 20 0.35 -3.77 -15.87
N SER A 21 1.38 -3.15 -16.44
CA SER A 21 2.52 -3.84 -17.05
C SER A 21 3.74 -3.95 -16.11
N ALA A 22 3.63 -3.44 -14.88
CA ALA A 22 4.74 -3.42 -13.93
C ALA A 22 5.17 -4.83 -13.51
N ILE A 23 6.50 -5.02 -13.38
CA ILE A 23 7.07 -6.32 -12.97
C ILE A 23 6.63 -6.72 -11.55
N GLY A 24 6.49 -5.74 -10.64
CA GLY A 24 6.01 -5.98 -9.28
C GLY A 24 4.59 -6.55 -9.25
N LEU A 25 3.70 -6.08 -10.14
CA LEU A 25 2.34 -6.62 -10.27
C LEU A 25 2.33 -8.06 -10.77
N LYS A 26 3.22 -8.39 -11.72
CA LYS A 26 3.37 -9.78 -12.18
C LYS A 26 3.83 -10.70 -11.04
N ILE A 27 4.79 -10.24 -10.25
CA ILE A 27 5.29 -10.99 -9.10
C ILE A 27 4.17 -11.18 -8.06
N LEU A 28 3.39 -10.13 -7.80
CA LEU A 28 2.25 -10.22 -6.90
C LEU A 28 1.19 -11.22 -7.40
N TYR A 29 0.96 -11.25 -8.72
CA TYR A 29 0.09 -12.26 -9.32
C TYR A 29 0.60 -13.69 -9.07
N ASP A 30 1.90 -13.93 -9.29
CA ASP A 30 2.51 -15.24 -9.07
C ASP A 30 2.40 -15.66 -7.59
N ILE A 31 2.57 -14.73 -6.66
CA ILE A 31 2.36 -14.97 -5.22
C ILE A 31 0.89 -15.29 -4.92
N ALA A 32 -0.05 -14.49 -5.45
CA ALA A 32 -1.49 -14.69 -5.23
C ALA A 32 -1.98 -16.02 -5.80
N ALA A 33 -1.47 -16.44 -6.96
CA ALA A 33 -1.80 -17.72 -7.60
C ALA A 33 -1.36 -18.95 -6.77
N ASN A 34 -0.39 -18.80 -5.86
CA ASN A 34 -0.04 -19.84 -4.88
C ASN A 34 -1.00 -19.91 -3.67
N LEU A 35 -1.93 -18.96 -3.58
CA LEU A 35 -2.90 -18.86 -2.48
C LEU A 35 -4.33 -19.15 -2.96
N SER A 36 -4.65 -18.83 -4.20
CA SER A 36 -5.98 -18.99 -4.80
C SER A 36 -5.92 -19.23 -6.30
N ASN A 37 -6.87 -20.01 -6.81
CA ASN A 37 -7.09 -20.19 -8.27
C ASN A 37 -8.01 -19.08 -8.86
N ASP A 38 -8.55 -18.19 -8.05
CA ASP A 38 -9.44 -17.11 -8.48
C ASP A 38 -8.80 -15.74 -8.17
N VAL A 39 -7.79 -15.38 -8.97
CA VAL A 39 -7.05 -14.11 -8.87
C VAL A 39 -7.53 -13.16 -9.95
N TRP A 40 -7.93 -11.96 -9.53
CA TRP A 40 -8.33 -10.84 -10.37
C TRP A 40 -7.31 -9.72 -10.31
N VAL A 41 -7.04 -9.13 -11.46
CA VAL A 41 -6.07 -8.04 -11.60
C VAL A 41 -6.79 -6.82 -12.12
N ILE A 42 -6.77 -5.72 -11.36
CA ILE A 42 -7.29 -4.43 -11.80
C ILE A 42 -6.29 -3.37 -11.39
N ALA A 43 -5.59 -2.77 -12.35
CA ALA A 43 -4.49 -1.87 -12.08
C ALA A 43 -4.50 -0.66 -13.02
N PRO A 44 -3.89 0.46 -12.64
CA PRO A 44 -3.79 1.63 -13.50
C PRO A 44 -3.15 1.30 -14.86
N SER A 45 -3.64 1.93 -15.93
CA SER A 45 -3.08 1.75 -17.28
C SER A 45 -1.64 2.27 -17.40
N GLU A 46 -1.26 3.20 -16.54
CA GLU A 46 0.07 3.82 -16.48
C GLU A 46 0.52 4.02 -15.02
N ASN A 47 1.78 4.40 -14.81
CA ASN A 47 2.31 4.68 -13.49
C ASN A 47 1.58 5.87 -12.85
N ARG A 48 1.13 5.68 -11.61
CA ARG A 48 0.41 6.64 -10.76
C ARG A 48 1.14 6.90 -9.43
N SER A 49 2.45 6.75 -9.40
CA SER A 49 3.26 7.03 -8.20
C SER A 49 3.00 8.44 -7.69
N GLY A 50 2.84 8.58 -6.37
CA GLY A 50 2.51 9.85 -5.74
C GLY A 50 1.04 10.27 -5.87
N ALA A 51 0.16 9.42 -6.41
CA ALA A 51 -1.27 9.71 -6.50
C ALA A 51 -1.96 9.80 -5.13
N SER A 52 -1.31 9.34 -4.06
CA SER A 52 -1.91 9.32 -2.72
C SER A 52 -3.27 8.59 -2.73
N ARG A 53 -4.19 9.00 -1.87
CA ARG A 53 -5.57 8.49 -1.78
C ARG A 53 -6.56 9.22 -2.71
N SER A 54 -6.07 9.79 -3.81
CA SER A 54 -6.95 10.48 -4.75
C SER A 54 -7.91 9.51 -5.45
N ILE A 55 -9.14 9.98 -5.66
CA ILE A 55 -10.17 9.31 -6.46
C ILE A 55 -10.60 10.20 -7.61
N THR A 56 -11.03 9.62 -8.71
CA THR A 56 -11.48 10.37 -9.89
C THR A 56 -12.94 10.78 -9.74
N LEU A 57 -13.18 12.06 -9.44
CA LEU A 57 -14.52 12.62 -9.32
C LEU A 57 -14.93 13.32 -10.60
N ARG A 58 -16.22 13.18 -11.00
CA ARG A 58 -16.88 13.93 -12.10
C ARG A 58 -16.20 13.79 -13.47
N ARG A 59 -15.40 12.75 -13.65
CA ARG A 59 -14.82 12.36 -14.94
C ARG A 59 -15.01 10.86 -15.14
N GLU A 60 -15.11 10.43 -16.38
CA GLU A 60 -15.21 9.03 -16.70
C GLU A 60 -13.89 8.31 -16.40
N VAL A 61 -13.99 7.11 -15.86
CA VAL A 61 -12.88 6.17 -15.68
C VAL A 61 -13.14 5.02 -16.64
N VAL A 62 -12.17 4.77 -17.51
CA VAL A 62 -12.24 3.69 -18.49
C VAL A 62 -11.62 2.44 -17.91
N ILE A 63 -12.35 1.34 -17.90
CA ILE A 63 -11.85 0.02 -17.52
C ILE A 63 -11.88 -0.87 -18.76
N GLN A 64 -10.72 -1.36 -19.15
CA GLN A 64 -10.55 -2.20 -20.32
C GLN A 64 -10.09 -3.59 -19.92
N GLN A 65 -10.81 -4.62 -20.36
CA GLN A 65 -10.37 -5.99 -20.21
C GLN A 65 -9.21 -6.26 -21.17
N ILE A 66 -8.08 -6.74 -20.62
CA ILE A 66 -6.88 -7.11 -21.38
C ILE A 66 -6.85 -8.62 -21.60
N GLU A 67 -7.18 -9.38 -20.57
CA GLU A 67 -7.23 -10.83 -20.54
C GLU A 67 -8.35 -11.27 -19.58
N PRO A 68 -8.74 -12.54 -19.58
CA PRO A 68 -9.66 -13.04 -18.56
C PRO A 68 -9.19 -12.69 -17.15
N LYS A 69 -10.05 -12.04 -16.36
CA LYS A 69 -9.78 -11.56 -14.99
C LYS A 69 -8.64 -10.53 -14.87
N ARG A 70 -8.22 -9.90 -15.97
CA ARG A 70 -7.18 -8.88 -15.99
C ARG A 70 -7.66 -7.61 -16.71
N TYR A 71 -7.65 -6.48 -16.01
CA TYR A 71 -8.21 -5.22 -16.46
C TYR A 71 -7.24 -4.07 -16.22
N SER A 72 -7.14 -3.14 -17.16
CA SER A 72 -6.52 -1.82 -16.96
C SER A 72 -7.58 -0.79 -16.60
N CYS A 73 -7.19 0.19 -15.81
CA CYS A 73 -8.03 1.30 -15.36
C CYS A 73 -7.33 2.62 -15.66
N SER A 74 -8.03 3.60 -16.25
CA SER A 74 -7.46 4.95 -16.50
C SER A 74 -7.36 5.81 -15.24
N GLY A 75 -7.95 5.35 -14.13
CA GLY A 75 -7.98 6.04 -12.85
C GLY A 75 -6.77 5.77 -11.95
N THR A 76 -6.96 6.05 -10.67
CA THR A 76 -5.98 5.86 -9.60
C THR A 76 -6.01 4.43 -9.05
N PRO A 77 -5.05 4.03 -8.19
CA PRO A 77 -5.13 2.74 -7.48
C PRO A 77 -6.41 2.57 -6.66
N ALA A 78 -6.89 3.63 -5.99
CA ALA A 78 -8.16 3.62 -5.28
C ALA A 78 -9.34 3.38 -6.23
N ASP A 79 -9.37 4.06 -7.40
CA ASP A 79 -10.39 3.83 -8.43
C ASP A 79 -10.39 2.37 -8.90
N CYS A 80 -9.21 1.76 -9.07
CA CYS A 80 -9.10 0.36 -9.46
C CYS A 80 -9.82 -0.57 -8.47
N ILE A 81 -9.70 -0.31 -7.18
CA ILE A 81 -10.38 -1.09 -6.14
C ILE A 81 -11.89 -0.79 -6.14
N ILE A 82 -12.29 0.48 -6.15
CA ILE A 82 -13.70 0.89 -6.16
C ILE A 82 -14.44 0.26 -7.34
N PHE A 83 -13.95 0.49 -8.57
CA PHE A 83 -14.62 -0.01 -9.77
C PHE A 83 -14.46 -1.53 -9.94
N GLY A 84 -13.32 -2.07 -9.51
CA GLY A 84 -13.10 -3.51 -9.47
C GLY A 84 -14.17 -4.21 -8.67
N MET A 85 -14.39 -3.78 -7.44
CA MET A 85 -15.33 -4.40 -6.51
C MET A 85 -16.80 -4.10 -6.85
N SER A 86 -17.09 -2.94 -7.44
CA SER A 86 -18.47 -2.51 -7.70
C SER A 86 -18.99 -2.87 -9.10
N GLN A 87 -18.12 -3.00 -10.11
CA GLN A 87 -18.51 -3.13 -11.52
C GLN A 87 -17.95 -4.36 -12.23
N ILE A 88 -16.81 -4.91 -11.77
CA ILE A 88 -16.10 -5.96 -12.49
C ILE A 88 -16.27 -7.32 -11.81
N LEU A 89 -16.13 -7.38 -10.49
CA LEU A 89 -16.30 -8.61 -9.75
C LEU A 89 -17.79 -8.88 -9.49
N ASP A 90 -18.20 -10.13 -9.72
CA ASP A 90 -19.56 -10.62 -9.42
C ASP A 90 -19.84 -10.82 -7.93
N LYS A 91 -18.79 -10.93 -7.13
CA LYS A 91 -18.82 -11.01 -5.66
C LYS A 91 -17.55 -10.42 -5.07
N PRO A 92 -17.59 -9.90 -3.83
CA PRO A 92 -16.41 -9.36 -3.17
C PRO A 92 -15.26 -10.38 -3.08
N PRO A 93 -14.00 -9.92 -3.13
CA PRO A 93 -12.85 -10.77 -2.85
C PRO A 93 -12.73 -11.04 -1.35
N ASP A 94 -12.05 -12.14 -0.99
CA ASP A 94 -11.73 -12.45 0.41
C ASP A 94 -10.47 -11.72 0.90
N LEU A 95 -9.65 -11.23 -0.05
CA LEU A 95 -8.39 -10.54 0.22
C LEU A 95 -8.07 -9.58 -0.93
N VAL A 96 -7.58 -8.39 -0.58
CA VAL A 96 -6.97 -7.47 -1.54
C VAL A 96 -5.47 -7.39 -1.26
N LEU A 97 -4.67 -7.52 -2.31
CA LEU A 97 -3.23 -7.31 -2.27
C LEU A 97 -2.86 -6.15 -3.19
N THR A 98 -2.04 -5.22 -2.73
CA THR A 98 -1.55 -4.12 -3.56
C THR A 98 -0.02 -4.14 -3.61
N GLY A 99 0.54 -3.91 -4.79
CA GLY A 99 1.99 -3.93 -5.03
C GLY A 99 2.38 -4.93 -6.14
N ILE A 100 3.60 -5.53 -6.14
CA ILE A 100 4.68 -5.19 -5.22
C ILE A 100 5.31 -3.89 -5.68
N ASN A 101 5.23 -2.85 -4.85
CA ASN A 101 5.74 -1.53 -5.21
C ASN A 101 7.24 -1.53 -5.48
N HIS A 102 7.65 -0.78 -6.49
CA HIS A 102 9.04 -0.43 -6.73
C HIS A 102 9.48 0.63 -5.72
N GLY A 103 10.19 0.21 -4.69
CA GLY A 103 10.57 1.06 -3.56
C GLY A 103 9.74 0.78 -2.31
N MET A 104 10.25 1.20 -1.17
CA MET A 104 9.59 1.04 0.11
C MET A 104 8.49 2.10 0.33
N ASN A 105 7.45 1.72 1.07
CA ASN A 105 6.43 2.63 1.59
C ASN A 105 6.52 2.65 3.12
N VAL A 106 7.24 3.61 3.68
CA VAL A 106 7.59 3.70 5.11
C VAL A 106 7.43 5.14 5.62
N ALA A 107 7.45 5.31 6.93
CA ALA A 107 7.36 6.61 7.58
C ALA A 107 6.14 7.43 7.09
N ASP A 108 6.25 8.75 7.05
CA ASP A 108 5.18 9.65 6.58
C ASP A 108 4.91 9.51 5.07
N ASP A 109 5.80 8.87 4.30
CA ASP A 109 5.62 8.70 2.86
C ASP A 109 4.44 7.78 2.50
N ILE A 110 3.98 6.95 3.44
CA ILE A 110 2.75 6.15 3.26
C ILE A 110 1.55 7.01 2.86
N LEU A 111 1.52 8.28 3.28
CA LEU A 111 0.43 9.21 2.98
C LEU A 111 0.37 9.60 1.50
N TYR A 112 1.47 9.43 0.76
CA TYR A 112 1.56 9.70 -0.68
C TYR A 112 1.51 8.43 -1.53
N SER A 113 1.59 7.25 -0.91
CA SER A 113 1.65 5.96 -1.58
C SER A 113 0.33 5.59 -2.23
N GLY A 114 0.36 5.35 -3.54
CA GLY A 114 -0.77 4.77 -4.27
C GLY A 114 -0.98 3.29 -3.94
N THR A 115 0.10 2.54 -3.70
CA THR A 115 0.06 1.14 -3.25
C THR A 115 -0.70 1.02 -1.93
N VAL A 116 -0.31 1.81 -0.93
CA VAL A 116 -0.99 1.83 0.38
C VAL A 116 -2.43 2.32 0.24
N ALA A 117 -2.68 3.33 -0.62
CA ALA A 117 -4.01 3.87 -0.87
C ALA A 117 -5.00 2.83 -1.42
N GLY A 118 -4.57 1.99 -2.37
CA GLY A 118 -5.40 0.89 -2.88
C GLY A 118 -5.79 -0.10 -1.77
N ALA A 119 -4.85 -0.48 -0.91
CA ALA A 119 -5.14 -1.34 0.24
C ALA A 119 -6.08 -0.65 1.26
N MET A 120 -5.89 0.66 1.49
CA MET A 120 -6.76 1.45 2.35
C MET A 120 -8.19 1.49 1.83
N GLU A 121 -8.37 1.63 0.52
CA GLU A 121 -9.71 1.62 -0.09
C GLU A 121 -10.41 0.27 0.12
N ALA A 122 -9.69 -0.84 -0.05
CA ALA A 122 -10.23 -2.17 0.25
C ALA A 122 -10.65 -2.33 1.72
N ALA A 123 -9.84 -1.82 2.66
CA ALA A 123 -10.17 -1.86 4.09
C ALA A 123 -11.39 -0.99 4.43
N LEU A 124 -11.60 0.14 3.74
CA LEU A 124 -12.83 0.95 3.86
C LEU A 124 -14.06 0.18 3.35
N LEU A 125 -13.89 -0.64 2.32
CA LEU A 125 -14.92 -1.53 1.78
C LEU A 125 -15.04 -2.86 2.56
N GLN A 126 -14.44 -2.93 3.76
CA GLN A 126 -14.51 -4.06 4.69
C GLN A 126 -13.91 -5.37 4.14
N VAL A 127 -12.92 -5.25 3.25
CA VAL A 127 -12.14 -6.40 2.76
C VAL A 127 -10.74 -6.36 3.38
N PRO A 128 -10.25 -7.48 3.96
CA PRO A 128 -8.87 -7.58 4.43
C PRO A 128 -7.87 -7.18 3.35
N ALA A 129 -6.89 -6.36 3.70
CA ALA A 129 -5.97 -5.80 2.72
C ALA A 129 -4.51 -5.77 3.20
N ILE A 130 -3.59 -6.07 2.27
CA ILE A 130 -2.15 -6.05 2.48
C ILE A 130 -1.50 -5.20 1.39
N ALA A 131 -0.76 -4.17 1.78
CA ALA A 131 0.13 -3.42 0.88
C ALA A 131 1.54 -4.01 0.96
N MET A 132 2.16 -4.28 -0.18
CA MET A 132 3.45 -4.95 -0.27
C MET A 132 4.42 -4.13 -1.10
N SER A 133 5.63 -3.92 -0.59
CA SER A 133 6.65 -3.07 -1.21
C SER A 133 8.03 -3.71 -1.11
N GLN A 134 8.86 -3.55 -2.15
CA GLN A 134 10.23 -4.03 -2.17
C GLN A 134 11.19 -2.85 -2.18
N ARG A 135 12.05 -2.75 -1.17
CA ARG A 135 13.10 -1.72 -1.13
C ARG A 135 14.06 -1.88 -2.29
N HIS A 136 14.31 -0.81 -3.05
CA HIS A 136 15.28 -0.78 -4.13
C HIS A 136 16.71 -0.47 -3.63
N GLY A 137 17.70 -0.66 -4.50
CA GLY A 137 19.07 -0.26 -4.30
C GLY A 137 19.30 1.25 -4.36
N SER A 138 20.53 1.68 -4.04
CA SER A 138 20.99 3.06 -4.24
C SER A 138 21.04 3.47 -5.72
N ASP A 139 21.11 2.51 -6.62
CA ASP A 139 21.06 2.61 -8.08
C ASP A 139 19.63 2.66 -8.64
N ASN A 140 18.63 2.72 -7.76
CA ASN A 140 17.21 2.63 -8.09
C ASN A 140 16.79 1.33 -8.82
N ILE A 141 17.58 0.27 -8.68
CA ILE A 141 17.24 -1.07 -9.18
C ILE A 141 16.58 -1.86 -8.06
N THR A 142 15.42 -2.47 -8.35
CA THR A 142 14.71 -3.32 -7.40
C THR A 142 15.01 -4.79 -7.70
N ASP A 143 15.65 -5.44 -6.74
CA ASP A 143 15.71 -6.90 -6.70
C ASP A 143 14.49 -7.41 -5.92
N TYR A 144 13.58 -8.06 -6.62
CA TYR A 144 12.38 -8.63 -6.03
C TYR A 144 12.59 -10.04 -5.44
N ALA A 145 13.81 -10.54 -5.32
CA ALA A 145 14.08 -11.88 -4.79
C ALA A 145 13.51 -12.09 -3.38
N PRO A 146 13.65 -11.14 -2.42
CA PRO A 146 13.03 -11.29 -1.10
C PRO A 146 11.49 -11.40 -1.16
N SER A 147 10.83 -10.51 -1.90
CA SER A 147 9.37 -10.54 -2.01
C SER A 147 8.85 -11.78 -2.74
N LYS A 148 9.54 -12.26 -3.77
CA LYS A 148 9.21 -13.53 -4.44
C LYS A 148 9.33 -14.72 -3.50
N CYS A 149 10.41 -14.79 -2.72
CA CYS A 149 10.69 -15.91 -1.84
C CYS A 149 9.73 -15.94 -0.64
N PHE A 150 9.54 -14.82 0.02
CA PHE A 150 8.83 -14.75 1.29
C PHE A 150 7.36 -14.32 1.18
N GLY A 151 6.91 -13.79 0.05
CA GLY A 151 5.58 -13.19 -0.09
C GLY A 151 4.43 -14.12 0.29
N VAL A 152 4.45 -15.37 -0.19
CA VAL A 152 3.43 -16.38 0.17
C VAL A 152 3.42 -16.67 1.66
N ALA A 153 4.60 -16.85 2.27
CA ALA A 153 4.75 -17.15 3.70
C ALA A 153 4.27 -15.99 4.56
N VAL A 154 4.59 -14.76 4.18
CA VAL A 154 4.13 -13.52 4.85
C VAL A 154 2.61 -13.44 4.83
N ILE A 155 1.99 -13.60 3.67
CA ILE A 155 0.52 -13.53 3.55
C ILE A 155 -0.13 -14.62 4.39
N ARG A 156 0.35 -15.87 4.32
CA ARG A 156 -0.17 -16.98 5.15
C ARG A 156 -0.04 -16.69 6.64
N HIS A 157 1.06 -16.10 7.07
CA HIS A 157 1.25 -15.70 8.47
C HIS A 157 0.22 -14.65 8.88
N LEU A 158 0.00 -13.60 8.08
CA LEU A 158 -0.97 -12.54 8.36
C LEU A 158 -2.41 -13.06 8.39
N LEU A 159 -2.77 -13.96 7.47
CA LEU A 159 -4.08 -14.62 7.49
C LEU A 159 -4.28 -15.52 8.71
N LYS A 160 -3.19 -16.13 9.21
CA LYS A 160 -3.25 -16.93 10.45
C LYS A 160 -3.41 -16.07 11.70
N VAL A 161 -2.76 -14.93 11.76
CA VAL A 161 -2.89 -13.94 12.85
C VAL A 161 -4.27 -13.29 12.82
N GLY A 162 -4.79 -13.03 11.61
CA GLY A 162 -6.00 -12.26 11.34
C GLY A 162 -5.69 -10.80 11.03
N ILE A 163 -6.41 -10.23 10.08
CA ILE A 163 -6.35 -8.81 9.74
C ILE A 163 -7.61 -8.17 10.29
N PRO A 164 -7.51 -7.26 11.26
CA PRO A 164 -8.67 -6.58 11.84
C PRO A 164 -9.40 -5.71 10.82
N ASP A 165 -10.69 -5.49 11.02
CA ASP A 165 -11.47 -4.56 10.21
C ASP A 165 -10.85 -3.15 10.25
N ARG A 166 -10.88 -2.47 9.10
CA ARG A 166 -10.32 -1.12 8.94
C ARG A 166 -8.82 -1.00 9.28
N VAL A 167 -8.09 -2.10 9.18
CA VAL A 167 -6.63 -2.14 9.30
C VAL A 167 -6.03 -2.65 7.99
N VAL A 168 -5.00 -1.97 7.50
CA VAL A 168 -4.15 -2.42 6.40
C VAL A 168 -2.84 -2.93 6.95
N MET A 169 -2.41 -4.09 6.51
CA MET A 169 -1.06 -4.59 6.81
C MET A 169 -0.09 -4.06 5.76
N ASN A 170 0.77 -3.11 6.16
CA ASN A 170 1.81 -2.59 5.31
C ASN A 170 3.09 -3.41 5.49
N VAL A 171 3.52 -4.08 4.43
CA VAL A 171 4.66 -4.99 4.41
C VAL A 171 5.73 -4.44 3.50
N ASN A 172 6.94 -4.27 4.02
CA ASN A 172 8.09 -3.89 3.21
C ASN A 172 9.18 -4.96 3.30
N PHE A 173 9.72 -5.35 2.15
CA PHE A 173 10.82 -6.30 2.05
C PHE A 173 12.14 -5.54 1.99
N PRO A 174 13.18 -5.99 2.73
CA PRO A 174 14.47 -5.33 2.77
C PRO A 174 15.25 -5.49 1.46
N LYS A 175 16.25 -4.64 1.26
CA LYS A 175 17.27 -4.81 0.22
C LYS A 175 18.37 -5.76 0.74
N SER A 176 18.06 -7.02 0.85
CA SER A 176 19.00 -8.05 1.30
C SER A 176 18.92 -9.22 0.35
N SER A 177 19.96 -10.05 0.27
CA SER A 177 19.81 -11.34 -0.37
C SER A 177 18.77 -12.19 0.39
N VAL A 178 18.22 -13.21 -0.25
CA VAL A 178 17.22 -14.09 0.37
C VAL A 178 17.75 -14.74 1.66
N GLU A 179 19.02 -15.10 1.66
CA GLU A 179 19.71 -15.76 2.78
C GLU A 179 19.91 -14.83 3.99
N GLU A 180 19.98 -13.51 3.75
CA GLU A 180 20.19 -12.51 4.79
C GLU A 180 18.89 -12.01 5.42
N VAL A 181 17.73 -12.32 4.83
CA VAL A 181 16.44 -11.94 5.40
C VAL A 181 16.18 -12.66 6.70
N LYS A 182 16.09 -11.91 7.80
CA LYS A 182 15.99 -12.45 9.18
C LYS A 182 14.58 -12.95 9.56
N GLY A 183 13.56 -12.64 8.75
CA GLY A 183 12.16 -12.95 9.03
C GLY A 183 11.28 -11.70 9.06
N ILE A 184 10.12 -11.77 9.73
CA ILE A 184 9.15 -10.66 9.87
C ILE A 184 9.30 -10.02 11.24
N LYS A 185 9.27 -8.67 11.29
CA LYS A 185 9.31 -7.93 12.55
C LYS A 185 8.25 -6.82 12.54
N PRO A 186 7.37 -6.75 13.58
CA PRO A 186 6.46 -5.63 13.75
C PRO A 186 7.24 -4.32 13.94
N ALA A 187 6.72 -3.27 13.33
CA ALA A 187 7.32 -1.95 13.34
C ALA A 187 6.26 -0.85 13.42
N PHE A 188 6.60 0.29 13.96
CA PHE A 188 5.78 1.51 13.88
C PHE A 188 6.30 2.40 12.74
N LEU A 189 5.45 3.30 12.24
CA LEU A 189 5.87 4.29 11.26
C LEU A 189 6.87 5.26 11.87
N ASP A 190 8.01 5.46 11.22
CA ASP A 190 8.91 6.54 11.59
C ASP A 190 8.22 7.89 11.32
N ARG A 191 8.67 8.95 11.97
CA ARG A 191 8.11 10.31 11.82
C ARG A 191 8.96 11.18 10.89
N ASN A 192 9.67 10.57 9.98
CA ASN A 192 10.54 11.26 9.04
C ASN A 192 9.93 11.24 7.66
N LYS A 193 9.52 12.40 7.17
CA LYS A 193 9.18 12.57 5.76
C LYS A 193 10.44 12.38 4.93
N LEU A 194 10.43 11.40 4.03
CA LEU A 194 11.53 11.15 3.13
C LEU A 194 11.47 12.16 1.98
N GLY A 195 12.31 13.18 2.09
CA GLY A 195 12.73 14.07 1.01
C GLY A 195 11.72 15.08 0.47
N ASP A 196 12.12 16.34 0.58
CA ASP A 196 11.55 17.46 -0.14
C ASP A 196 12.67 18.22 -0.88
N VAL A 197 13.54 17.50 -1.59
CA VAL A 197 14.55 18.18 -2.40
C VAL A 197 13.86 18.79 -3.60
N ILE A 198 13.81 20.12 -3.61
CA ILE A 198 13.33 20.86 -4.76
C ILE A 198 14.49 21.05 -5.73
N VAL A 199 14.35 20.52 -6.92
CA VAL A 199 15.28 20.72 -8.01
C VAL A 199 14.73 21.82 -8.91
N THR A 200 15.52 22.88 -9.10
CA THR A 200 15.19 23.96 -10.04
C THR A 200 15.30 23.43 -11.47
N GLY A 201 14.29 23.69 -12.26
CA GLY A 201 14.27 23.36 -13.69
C GLY A 201 15.09 24.36 -14.53
N GLU A 202 15.17 24.09 -15.83
CA GLU A 202 15.92 24.92 -16.78
C GLU A 202 15.29 26.29 -17.08
N ARG A 203 14.01 26.47 -16.80
CA ARG A 203 13.26 27.70 -17.03
C ARG A 203 12.91 28.38 -15.71
N PRO A 204 12.77 29.70 -15.65
CA PRO A 204 12.31 30.43 -14.48
C PRO A 204 10.99 29.85 -13.95
N HIS A 205 10.88 29.70 -12.63
CA HIS A 205 9.68 29.18 -11.95
C HIS A 205 9.29 27.72 -12.30
N HIS A 206 10.20 26.94 -12.88
CA HIS A 206 10.01 25.51 -13.09
C HIS A 206 10.75 24.74 -12.00
N TYR A 207 10.03 23.93 -11.28
CA TYR A 207 10.56 23.13 -10.17
C TYR A 207 10.06 21.69 -10.29
N ARG A 208 10.83 20.75 -9.77
CA ARG A 208 10.42 19.36 -9.60
C ARG A 208 10.85 18.86 -8.22
N LEU A 209 10.11 17.90 -7.68
CA LEU A 209 10.58 17.16 -6.54
C LEU A 209 11.74 16.28 -7.00
N GLY A 210 12.86 16.38 -6.30
CA GLY A 210 14.04 15.57 -6.56
C GLY A 210 13.93 14.18 -5.93
N PRO A 211 15.03 13.41 -6.04
CA PRO A 211 15.09 12.12 -5.38
C PRO A 211 14.91 12.29 -3.87
N LEU A 212 14.18 11.34 -3.29
CA LEU A 212 13.95 11.28 -1.86
C LEU A 212 15.29 11.10 -1.15
N HIS A 213 15.68 12.06 -0.30
CA HIS A 213 16.83 11.91 0.58
C HIS A 213 16.39 11.22 1.86
N SER A 214 17.03 10.11 2.15
CA SER A 214 16.84 9.45 3.42
C SER A 214 17.61 10.18 4.52
N ASP A 215 16.91 10.69 5.53
CA ASP A 215 17.58 11.05 6.79
C ASP A 215 18.26 9.78 7.34
N PRO A 216 19.56 9.81 7.65
CA PRO A 216 20.25 8.67 8.22
C PRO A 216 19.76 8.33 9.65
N LYS A 217 19.04 9.23 10.31
CA LYS A 217 18.52 8.99 11.66
C LYS A 217 17.18 8.28 11.58
N THR A 218 17.15 7.01 11.96
CA THR A 218 15.94 6.22 12.12
C THR A 218 15.66 5.98 13.61
N SER A 219 14.39 6.02 13.98
CA SER A 219 13.98 5.67 15.34
C SER A 219 14.11 4.16 15.57
N PRO A 220 14.75 3.70 16.66
CA PRO A 220 14.83 2.26 16.95
C PRO A 220 13.46 1.60 16.99
N GLY A 221 13.26 0.53 16.21
CA GLY A 221 11.99 -0.19 16.08
C GLY A 221 11.02 0.41 15.08
N SER A 222 11.37 1.49 14.38
CA SER A 222 10.60 2.01 13.27
C SER A 222 10.68 1.05 12.05
N ASP A 223 9.73 1.19 11.13
CA ASP A 223 9.64 0.42 9.90
C ASP A 223 10.93 0.48 9.08
N ARG A 224 11.53 1.65 9.00
CA ARG A 224 12.79 1.86 8.31
C ARG A 224 13.97 1.22 9.03
N ALA A 225 14.10 1.39 10.36
CA ALA A 225 15.17 0.77 11.14
C ALA A 225 15.11 -0.77 11.05
N VAL A 226 13.90 -1.33 11.03
CA VAL A 226 13.65 -2.75 10.88
C VAL A 226 14.11 -3.26 9.51
N LEU A 227 13.86 -2.50 8.43
CA LEU A 227 14.34 -2.81 7.09
C LEU A 227 15.86 -2.70 6.96
N ASP A 228 16.46 -1.67 7.56
CA ASP A 228 17.92 -1.47 7.56
C ASP A 228 18.64 -2.63 8.26
N ASP A 229 18.00 -3.22 9.27
CA ASP A 229 18.45 -4.41 9.99
C ASP A 229 18.24 -5.74 9.22
N GLY A 230 17.68 -5.74 8.01
CA GLY A 230 17.45 -6.94 7.19
C GLY A 230 16.20 -7.76 7.56
N TRP A 231 15.25 -7.18 8.27
CA TRP A 231 13.94 -7.78 8.54
C TRP A 231 12.89 -7.31 7.53
N ILE A 232 11.92 -8.16 7.25
CA ILE A 232 10.66 -7.73 6.60
C ILE A 232 9.89 -6.92 7.63
N SER A 233 9.64 -5.63 7.37
CA SER A 233 8.87 -4.79 8.28
C SER A 233 7.38 -5.02 8.09
N LEU A 234 6.65 -5.10 9.20
CA LEU A 234 5.21 -5.24 9.24
C LEU A 234 4.62 -4.12 10.09
N THR A 235 3.90 -3.20 9.45
CA THR A 235 3.26 -2.06 10.12
C THR A 235 1.75 -2.11 9.91
N PRO A 236 0.94 -2.35 10.95
CA PRO A 236 -0.51 -2.22 10.85
C PRO A 236 -0.90 -0.73 10.78
N LEU A 237 -1.68 -0.35 9.76
CA LEU A 237 -2.16 0.99 9.53
C LEU A 237 -3.65 1.09 9.81
N LEU A 238 -4.04 1.98 10.72
CA LEU A 238 -5.44 2.19 11.07
C LEU A 238 -6.09 3.20 10.11
N MET A 239 -7.32 2.91 9.68
CA MET A 239 -8.09 3.84 8.82
C MET A 239 -8.76 4.97 9.60
N ASP A 240 -8.88 4.86 10.91
CA ASP A 240 -9.40 5.93 11.75
C ASP A 240 -8.30 6.98 11.97
N VAL A 241 -8.51 8.17 11.42
CA VAL A 241 -7.61 9.32 11.56
C VAL A 241 -8.03 10.27 12.69
N THR A 242 -9.07 9.92 13.46
CA THR A 242 -9.51 10.70 14.61
C THR A 242 -8.49 10.59 15.73
N ALA A 243 -7.95 11.72 16.18
CA ALA A 243 -7.08 11.78 17.36
C ALA A 243 -7.93 11.58 18.63
N GLN A 244 -8.20 10.31 18.98
CA GLN A 244 -9.14 9.93 20.06
C GLN A 244 -8.79 10.58 21.40
N ASP A 245 -7.50 10.61 21.76
CA ASP A 245 -7.05 11.21 23.01
C ASP A 245 -7.31 12.73 23.05
N VAL A 246 -7.11 13.41 21.90
CA VAL A 246 -7.42 14.85 21.78
C VAL A 246 -8.92 15.06 21.83
N MET A 247 -9.69 14.29 21.08
CA MET A 247 -11.16 14.36 21.05
C MET A 247 -11.75 14.18 22.45
N ALA A 248 -11.24 13.23 23.24
CA ALA A 248 -11.69 13.00 24.61
C ALA A 248 -11.45 14.18 25.56
N SER A 249 -10.49 15.07 25.25
CA SER A 249 -10.20 16.28 26.02
C SER A 249 -11.07 17.47 25.65
N LEU A 250 -11.72 17.46 24.48
CA LEU A 250 -12.55 18.55 24.00
C LEU A 250 -13.93 18.53 24.66
N LYS A 251 -14.42 19.69 25.03
CA LYS A 251 -15.76 19.87 25.59
C LYS A 251 -16.63 20.70 24.63
N PRO A 252 -17.94 20.43 24.57
CA PRO A 252 -18.86 21.34 23.89
C PRO A 252 -18.73 22.74 24.46
N THR A 253 -18.53 23.72 23.59
CA THR A 253 -18.41 25.14 23.98
C THR A 253 -19.39 25.96 23.14
N GLN A 254 -20.22 26.74 23.80
CA GLN A 254 -21.07 27.69 23.14
C GLN A 254 -20.25 28.93 22.77
N LEU A 255 -20.34 29.33 21.50
CA LEU A 255 -19.64 30.52 21.01
C LEU A 255 -20.54 31.71 21.06
N ASP A 256 -20.12 32.78 21.72
CA ASP A 256 -20.77 34.11 21.65
C ASP A 256 -20.34 34.74 20.30
N VAL A 257 -21.29 34.99 19.43
CA VAL A 257 -21.06 35.67 18.15
C VAL A 257 -21.53 37.10 18.30
N GLU A 258 -20.63 38.06 18.24
CA GLU A 258 -21.02 39.46 18.12
C GLU A 258 -21.67 39.65 16.72
N PRO A 259 -22.84 40.28 16.64
CA PRO A 259 -23.45 40.57 15.35
C PRO A 259 -22.58 41.55 14.58
N VAL A 260 -22.22 41.17 13.32
CA VAL A 260 -21.45 41.99 12.36
C VAL A 260 -22.30 43.14 11.86
#